data_4437b732790489de52a2b64ce12c82e9
#
_entry.id   4437b732790489de52a2b64ce12c82e9
#
_cell.length_a   1.000
_cell.length_b   1.000
_cell.length_c   1.000
_cell.angle_alpha   90.00
_cell.angle_beta   90.00
_cell.angle_gamma   90.00
#
_symmetry.space_group_name_H-M   'P 1'
#
loop_
_entity.id
_entity.type
_entity.pdbx_description
1 polymer ?
#
loop_
_entity_poly.entity_id
_entity_poly.type
_entity_poly.pdbx_seq_one_letter_code
_entity_poly.pdbx_strand_id
1 'polypeptide(L)'
;MKKILNGYAGLGGNSKDWKNCKIVAVEKDPKIAKVYQDNNPTHKVIVGCVIEHLLSNYEDYDIIWLSPPCQANSRMIRSGKNRKPRLPSLTLYELKIFLDYNFKGKYCIENVKPYYKPVIDPTATLGRHLFWANFEITDCEIKQPKNFINLGTVAGSEQLKEWLGIKYEGNLYYEKNHDPCQVLRNCVHPKLGLHILNNALSCT
;
A
#
# COMPACT_ATOMS: atom_id res chain seq x y z
N MET A 1 -12.08 -20.45 -0.42
CA MET A 1 -11.80 -19.10 -0.95
C MET A 1 -10.93 -18.41 0.08
N LYS A 2 -9.74 -17.91 -0.31
CA LYS A 2 -8.78 -17.30 0.60
C LYS A 2 -9.32 -15.99 1.18
N LYS A 3 -9.12 -15.76 2.48
CA LYS A 3 -9.47 -14.54 3.19
C LYS A 3 -8.24 -13.66 3.34
N ILE A 4 -8.31 -12.43 2.84
CA ILE A 4 -7.17 -11.52 2.73
C ILE A 4 -7.43 -10.26 3.54
N LEU A 5 -6.49 -9.87 4.40
CA LEU A 5 -6.44 -8.54 5.00
C LEU A 5 -5.66 -7.61 4.07
N ASN A 6 -6.24 -6.47 3.69
CA ASN A 6 -5.57 -5.35 3.06
C ASN A 6 -5.52 -4.18 4.04
N GLY A 7 -4.46 -4.10 4.83
CA GLY A 7 -4.27 -3.06 5.83
C GLY A 7 -3.56 -1.83 5.28
N TYR A 8 -3.94 -0.64 5.75
CA TYR A 8 -3.55 0.66 5.18
C TYR A 8 -3.96 0.75 3.70
N ALA A 9 -5.20 0.37 3.45
CA ALA A 9 -5.69 0.04 2.12
C ALA A 9 -5.68 1.20 1.12
N GLY A 10 -5.67 2.45 1.60
CA GLY A 10 -5.69 3.64 0.75
C GLY A 10 -6.84 3.61 -0.24
N LEU A 11 -6.58 3.91 -1.50
CA LEU A 11 -7.58 3.85 -2.58
C LEU A 11 -7.76 2.44 -3.17
N GLY A 12 -7.03 1.44 -2.69
CA GLY A 12 -7.18 0.04 -3.12
C GLY A 12 -6.49 -0.32 -4.43
N GLY A 13 -5.51 0.47 -4.87
CA GLY A 13 -4.80 0.16 -6.11
C GLY A 13 -4.23 -1.25 -6.14
N ASN A 14 -3.57 -1.70 -5.06
CA ASN A 14 -3.01 -3.04 -4.95
C ASN A 14 -4.03 -4.16 -5.11
N SER A 15 -5.24 -3.98 -4.57
CA SER A 15 -6.27 -5.03 -4.47
C SER A 15 -7.35 -4.98 -5.54
N LYS A 16 -7.30 -3.99 -6.44
CA LYS A 16 -8.33 -3.76 -7.46
C LYS A 16 -8.59 -4.97 -8.37
N ASP A 17 -7.54 -5.68 -8.74
CA ASP A 17 -7.62 -6.83 -9.65
C ASP A 17 -7.62 -8.18 -8.91
N TRP A 18 -7.70 -8.19 -7.58
CA TRP A 18 -7.80 -9.42 -6.81
C TRP A 18 -9.18 -10.04 -6.95
N LYS A 19 -9.21 -11.28 -7.44
CA LYS A 19 -10.45 -12.02 -7.70
C LYS A 19 -10.43 -13.36 -6.96
N ASN A 20 -11.62 -13.94 -6.78
CA ASN A 20 -11.80 -15.25 -6.15
C ASN A 20 -11.24 -15.33 -4.72
N CYS A 21 -11.28 -14.20 -3.98
CA CYS A 21 -10.89 -14.12 -2.57
C CYS A 21 -11.87 -13.23 -1.79
N LYS A 22 -11.92 -13.41 -0.47
CA LYS A 22 -12.64 -12.54 0.46
C LYS A 22 -11.70 -11.48 0.98
N ILE A 23 -11.91 -10.22 0.63
CA ILE A 23 -11.03 -9.13 1.02
C ILE A 23 -11.69 -8.31 2.12
N VAL A 24 -10.92 -8.08 3.20
CA VAL A 24 -11.22 -7.12 4.25
C VAL A 24 -10.18 -6.02 4.16
N ALA A 25 -10.60 -4.83 3.78
CA ALA A 25 -9.76 -3.64 3.70
C ALA A 25 -9.93 -2.80 4.97
N VAL A 26 -8.83 -2.34 5.55
CA VAL A 26 -8.83 -1.45 6.71
C VAL A 26 -8.13 -0.15 6.33
N GLU A 27 -8.86 0.96 6.43
CA GLU A 27 -8.38 2.30 6.13
C GLU A 27 -8.83 3.26 7.24
N LYS A 28 -7.94 4.15 7.69
CA LYS A 28 -8.22 5.07 8.79
C LYS A 28 -9.06 6.27 8.35
N ASP A 29 -8.81 6.78 7.15
CA ASP A 29 -9.51 7.96 6.63
C ASP A 29 -10.85 7.55 6.01
N PRO A 30 -12.00 8.03 6.54
CA PRO A 30 -13.32 7.63 6.05
C PRO A 30 -13.60 8.09 4.62
N LYS A 31 -13.00 9.20 4.14
CA LYS A 31 -13.17 9.68 2.76
C LYS A 31 -12.43 8.76 1.78
N ILE A 32 -11.21 8.36 2.14
CA ILE A 32 -10.41 7.43 1.35
C ILE A 32 -11.06 6.05 1.35
N ALA A 33 -11.53 5.58 2.52
CA ALA A 33 -12.24 4.30 2.66
C ALA A 33 -13.52 4.26 1.80
N LYS A 34 -14.26 5.38 1.73
CA LYS A 34 -15.43 5.47 0.84
C LYS A 34 -15.05 5.30 -0.63
N VAL A 35 -14.02 6.00 -1.10
CA VAL A 35 -13.53 5.85 -2.48
C VAL A 35 -13.03 4.44 -2.75
N TYR A 36 -12.35 3.82 -1.77
CA TYR A 36 -11.99 2.40 -1.86
C TYR A 36 -13.22 1.53 -2.10
N GLN A 37 -14.27 1.68 -1.26
CA GLN A 37 -15.50 0.89 -1.34
C GLN A 37 -16.22 1.08 -2.67
N ASP A 38 -16.31 2.32 -3.16
CA ASP A 38 -16.96 2.66 -4.43
C ASP A 38 -16.24 2.00 -5.63
N ASN A 39 -14.91 1.86 -5.57
CA ASN A 39 -14.11 1.20 -6.61
C ASN A 39 -14.02 -0.32 -6.44
N ASN A 40 -14.34 -0.86 -5.26
CA ASN A 40 -14.24 -2.27 -4.93
C ASN A 40 -15.50 -2.73 -4.16
N PRO A 41 -16.69 -2.74 -4.79
CA PRO A 41 -17.97 -2.92 -4.09
C PRO A 41 -18.13 -4.30 -3.43
N THR A 42 -17.36 -5.30 -3.86
CA THR A 42 -17.39 -6.65 -3.29
C THR A 42 -16.48 -6.85 -2.09
N HIS A 43 -15.62 -5.87 -1.78
CA HIS A 43 -14.73 -5.93 -0.63
C HIS A 43 -15.43 -5.41 0.62
N LYS A 44 -15.13 -6.01 1.78
CA LYS A 44 -15.55 -5.46 3.06
C LYS A 44 -14.56 -4.37 3.48
N VAL A 45 -15.05 -3.15 3.68
CA VAL A 45 -14.22 -2.03 4.15
C VAL A 45 -14.52 -1.72 5.61
N ILE A 46 -13.48 -1.54 6.41
CA ILE A 46 -13.53 -1.15 7.82
C ILE A 46 -12.78 0.18 7.95
N VAL A 47 -13.47 1.18 8.47
CA VAL A 47 -12.84 2.45 8.86
C VAL A 47 -12.29 2.31 10.27
N GLY A 48 -10.96 2.32 10.41
CA GLY A 48 -10.35 2.12 11.74
C GLY A 48 -8.84 2.00 11.73
N CYS A 49 -8.30 1.70 12.91
CA CYS A 49 -6.87 1.50 13.11
C CYS A 49 -6.45 0.11 12.62
N VAL A 50 -5.49 0.06 11.68
CA VAL A 50 -4.98 -1.20 11.13
C VAL A 50 -4.29 -2.05 12.20
N ILE A 51 -3.53 -1.43 13.11
CA ILE A 51 -2.81 -2.16 14.15
C ILE A 51 -3.80 -2.83 15.10
N GLU A 52 -4.81 -2.13 15.59
CA GLU A 52 -5.84 -2.69 16.46
C GLU A 52 -6.59 -3.84 15.78
N HIS A 53 -6.97 -3.64 14.51
CA HIS A 53 -7.64 -4.68 13.74
C HIS A 53 -6.75 -5.91 13.53
N LEU A 54 -5.47 -5.68 13.19
CA LEU A 54 -4.49 -6.74 12.98
C LEU A 54 -4.32 -7.57 14.26
N LEU A 55 -4.03 -6.92 15.39
CA LEU A 55 -3.78 -7.60 16.65
C LEU A 55 -4.97 -8.44 17.14
N SER A 56 -6.19 -8.00 16.81
CA SER A 56 -7.41 -8.70 17.22
C SER A 56 -7.86 -9.79 16.26
N ASN A 57 -7.37 -9.83 15.01
CA ASN A 57 -7.97 -10.66 13.96
C ASN A 57 -6.95 -11.32 13.01
N TYR A 58 -5.64 -11.24 13.26
CA TYR A 58 -4.64 -11.73 12.29
C TYR A 58 -4.79 -13.23 11.97
N GLU A 59 -5.22 -14.04 12.92
CA GLU A 59 -5.42 -15.49 12.75
C GLU A 59 -6.57 -15.83 11.79
N ASP A 60 -7.48 -14.90 11.58
CA ASP A 60 -8.66 -15.06 10.71
C ASP A 60 -8.31 -15.03 9.20
N TYR A 61 -7.09 -14.67 8.83
CA TYR A 61 -6.68 -14.44 7.46
C TYR A 61 -5.73 -15.54 6.95
N ASP A 62 -5.85 -15.84 5.66
CA ASP A 62 -4.87 -16.69 4.95
C ASP A 62 -3.69 -15.86 4.45
N ILE A 63 -3.97 -14.60 4.06
CA ILE A 63 -2.97 -13.68 3.52
C ILE A 63 -3.15 -12.30 4.15
N ILE A 64 -2.04 -11.65 4.50
CA ILE A 64 -2.02 -10.28 5.02
C ILE A 64 -1.15 -9.42 4.13
N TRP A 65 -1.75 -8.34 3.58
CA TRP A 65 -1.04 -7.26 2.91
C TRP A 65 -1.11 -6.00 3.77
N LEU A 66 0.06 -5.37 4.00
CA LEU A 66 0.15 -4.11 4.76
C LEU A 66 0.98 -3.09 3.98
N SER A 67 0.49 -1.85 3.88
CA SER A 67 1.21 -0.71 3.29
C SER A 67 1.32 0.44 4.30
N PRO A 68 2.13 0.30 5.38
CA PRO A 68 2.20 1.30 6.43
C PRO A 68 2.69 2.65 5.91
N PRO A 69 2.33 3.78 6.59
CA PRO A 69 2.65 5.11 6.16
C PRO A 69 4.15 5.32 5.88
N CYS A 70 4.48 5.81 4.69
CA CYS A 70 5.85 6.01 4.22
C CYS A 70 6.40 7.42 4.46
N GLN A 71 5.57 8.38 4.91
CA GLN A 71 5.90 9.81 4.95
C GLN A 71 7.12 10.13 5.81
N ALA A 72 7.34 9.40 6.91
CA ALA A 72 8.50 9.59 7.78
C ALA A 72 9.79 8.96 7.22
N ASN A 73 9.67 8.02 6.28
CA ASN A 73 10.76 7.19 5.79
C ASN A 73 11.22 7.56 4.37
N SER A 74 10.32 8.14 3.56
CA SER A 74 10.56 8.39 2.13
C SER A 74 11.76 9.32 1.87
N ARG A 75 12.52 9.03 0.82
CA ARG A 75 13.59 9.93 0.30
C ARG A 75 13.09 11.35 -0.01
N MET A 76 11.81 11.49 -0.35
CA MET A 76 11.18 12.79 -0.63
C MET A 76 11.16 13.72 0.58
N ILE A 77 11.34 13.21 1.81
CA ILE A 77 11.43 14.05 3.01
C ILE A 77 12.65 14.98 2.98
N ARG A 78 13.68 14.60 2.23
CA ARG A 78 14.91 15.40 2.07
C ARG A 78 14.86 16.35 0.86
N SER A 79 13.86 16.23 -0.01
CA SER A 79 13.70 17.12 -1.15
C SER A 79 12.96 18.38 -0.73
N GLY A 80 13.67 19.48 -0.52
CA GLY A 80 13.09 20.79 -0.21
C GLY A 80 14.01 21.60 0.72
N LYS A 81 14.25 22.86 0.34
CA LYS A 81 14.95 23.83 1.18
C LYS A 81 14.11 24.07 2.44
N ASN A 82 14.65 23.99 3.63
CA ASN A 82 14.01 24.30 4.93
C ASN A 82 13.12 23.19 5.54
N ARG A 83 13.22 21.92 5.18
CA ARG A 83 12.52 20.85 5.91
C ARG A 83 13.27 20.46 7.18
N LYS A 84 12.54 20.46 8.31
CA LYS A 84 13.08 19.97 9.58
C LYS A 84 13.29 18.46 9.51
N PRO A 85 14.39 17.93 10.05
CA PRO A 85 14.60 16.49 10.20
C PRO A 85 13.44 15.84 10.96
N ARG A 86 13.10 14.61 10.61
CA ARG A 86 12.10 13.79 11.33
C ARG A 86 12.72 12.45 11.66
N LEU A 87 12.31 11.89 12.79
CA LEU A 87 12.64 10.51 13.13
C LEU A 87 11.96 9.55 12.13
N PRO A 88 12.64 8.48 11.69
CA PRO A 88 12.00 7.44 10.90
C PRO A 88 10.93 6.72 11.72
N SER A 89 9.89 6.25 11.05
CA SER A 89 8.94 5.30 11.65
C SER A 89 9.49 3.89 11.50
N LEU A 90 9.51 3.13 12.57
CA LEU A 90 9.91 1.71 12.55
C LEU A 90 8.72 0.74 12.44
N THR A 91 7.51 1.26 12.32
CA THR A 91 6.25 0.48 12.26
C THR A 91 6.30 -0.67 11.24
N LEU A 92 6.96 -0.46 10.10
CA LEU A 92 7.17 -1.53 9.11
C LEU A 92 7.89 -2.74 9.72
N TYR A 93 8.97 -2.50 10.47
CA TYR A 93 9.79 -3.56 11.07
C TYR A 93 9.09 -4.22 12.27
N GLU A 94 8.35 -3.44 13.06
CA GLU A 94 7.49 -3.94 14.14
C GLU A 94 6.44 -4.89 13.59
N LEU A 95 5.75 -4.51 12.50
CA LEU A 95 4.77 -5.34 11.82
C LEU A 95 5.41 -6.62 11.26
N LYS A 96 6.59 -6.50 10.64
CA LYS A 96 7.31 -7.67 10.11
C LYS A 96 7.68 -8.66 11.22
N ILE A 97 8.27 -8.19 12.30
CA ILE A 97 8.65 -9.02 13.45
C ILE A 97 7.40 -9.70 14.03
N PHE A 98 6.30 -8.96 14.20
CA PHE A 98 5.05 -9.51 14.69
C PHE A 98 4.53 -10.64 13.80
N LEU A 99 4.51 -10.43 12.48
CA LEU A 99 4.00 -11.41 11.52
C LEU A 99 4.92 -12.64 11.40
N ASP A 100 6.24 -12.45 11.45
CA ASP A 100 7.21 -13.57 11.43
C ASP A 100 6.99 -14.51 12.62
N TYR A 101 6.66 -13.98 13.79
CA TYR A 101 6.51 -14.76 15.00
C TYR A 101 5.12 -15.38 15.20
N ASN A 102 4.07 -14.64 14.81
CA ASN A 102 2.70 -14.99 15.20
C ASN A 102 1.85 -15.48 14.02
N PHE A 103 2.14 -15.08 12.79
CA PHE A 103 1.28 -15.38 11.66
C PHE A 103 1.76 -16.60 10.86
N LYS A 104 0.89 -17.58 10.70
CA LYS A 104 1.19 -18.83 9.96
C LYS A 104 0.88 -18.76 8.46
N GLY A 105 0.12 -17.76 8.04
CA GLY A 105 -0.25 -17.54 6.64
C GLY A 105 0.85 -16.83 5.85
N LYS A 106 0.49 -16.38 4.65
CA LYS A 106 1.40 -15.59 3.80
C LYS A 106 1.21 -14.11 4.08
N TYR A 107 2.31 -13.34 4.16
CA TYR A 107 2.20 -11.90 4.29
C TYR A 107 3.13 -11.15 3.36
N CYS A 108 2.75 -9.93 3.02
CA CYS A 108 3.56 -8.98 2.29
C CYS A 108 3.40 -7.58 2.91
N ILE A 109 4.50 -6.95 3.27
CA ILE A 109 4.53 -5.55 3.72
C ILE A 109 5.18 -4.73 2.61
N GLU A 110 4.50 -3.69 2.15
CA GLU A 110 4.98 -2.80 1.10
C GLU A 110 5.38 -1.45 1.69
N ASN A 111 6.47 -0.88 1.18
CA ASN A 111 6.80 0.53 1.41
C ASN A 111 7.65 1.09 0.28
N VAL A 112 7.87 2.41 0.28
CA VAL A 112 8.77 3.06 -0.70
C VAL A 112 10.22 3.00 -0.24
N LYS A 113 11.16 3.24 -1.16
CA LYS A 113 12.61 3.32 -0.84
C LYS A 113 12.86 4.40 0.21
N PRO A 114 13.36 4.04 1.41
CA PRO A 114 13.62 5.00 2.48
C PRO A 114 14.87 5.85 2.19
N TYR A 115 15.05 6.93 2.99
CA TYR A 115 16.26 7.77 2.92
C TYR A 115 17.48 7.17 3.64
N TYR A 116 17.28 6.06 4.32
CA TYR A 116 18.31 5.28 5.05
C TYR A 116 18.40 3.86 4.45
N LYS A 117 19.45 3.12 4.81
CA LYS A 117 19.52 1.69 4.49
C LYS A 117 18.44 0.94 5.30
N PRO A 118 17.60 0.11 4.68
CA PRO A 118 16.63 -0.69 5.42
C PRO A 118 17.27 -1.47 6.57
N VAL A 119 16.61 -1.49 7.73
CA VAL A 119 17.07 -2.23 8.92
C VAL A 119 17.01 -3.74 8.68
N ILE A 120 15.98 -4.18 7.97
CA ILE A 120 15.82 -5.55 7.48
C ILE A 120 15.80 -5.45 5.96
N ASP A 121 16.60 -6.25 5.28
CA ASP A 121 16.63 -6.25 3.83
C ASP A 121 15.28 -6.70 3.25
N PRO A 122 14.78 -6.03 2.19
CA PRO A 122 13.53 -6.41 1.56
C PRO A 122 13.68 -7.73 0.79
N THR A 123 12.58 -8.50 0.72
CA THR A 123 12.49 -9.72 -0.10
C THR A 123 12.59 -9.40 -1.60
N ALA A 124 12.00 -8.26 -2.02
CA ALA A 124 12.05 -7.81 -3.41
C ALA A 124 12.02 -6.28 -3.52
N THR A 125 12.55 -5.79 -4.64
CA THR A 125 12.50 -4.38 -5.03
C THR A 125 11.91 -4.28 -6.43
N LEU A 126 10.67 -3.82 -6.56
CA LEU A 126 9.99 -3.68 -7.85
C LEU A 126 9.69 -2.20 -8.11
N GLY A 127 10.41 -1.63 -9.05
CA GLY A 127 10.36 -0.20 -9.35
C GLY A 127 10.75 0.66 -8.14
N ARG A 128 9.79 1.45 -7.63
CA ARG A 128 9.97 2.33 -6.46
C ARG A 128 9.57 1.69 -5.13
N HIS A 129 8.97 0.52 -5.15
CA HIS A 129 8.47 -0.19 -3.99
C HIS A 129 9.46 -1.23 -3.49
N LEU A 130 9.54 -1.36 -2.18
CA LEU A 130 10.21 -2.43 -1.48
C LEU A 130 9.15 -3.33 -0.84
N PHE A 131 9.40 -4.62 -0.86
CA PHE A 131 8.49 -5.62 -0.32
C PHE A 131 9.21 -6.51 0.69
N TRP A 132 8.58 -6.74 1.82
CA TRP A 132 9.00 -7.70 2.84
C TRP A 132 7.93 -8.77 2.94
N ALA A 133 8.23 -9.97 2.48
CA ALA A 133 7.28 -11.09 2.42
C ALA A 133 7.92 -12.37 2.97
N ASN A 134 7.10 -13.30 3.41
CA ASN A 134 7.52 -14.64 3.78
C ASN A 134 7.37 -15.66 2.63
N PHE A 135 7.36 -15.17 1.39
CA PHE A 135 7.35 -15.95 0.15
C PHE A 135 8.21 -15.24 -0.91
N GLU A 136 8.60 -15.99 -1.93
CA GLU A 136 9.37 -15.45 -3.04
C GLU A 136 8.52 -14.53 -3.91
N ILE A 137 9.07 -13.36 -4.27
CA ILE A 137 8.45 -12.41 -5.20
C ILE A 137 9.31 -12.35 -6.45
N THR A 138 8.76 -12.79 -7.57
CA THR A 138 9.42 -12.75 -8.88
C THR A 138 9.39 -11.34 -9.46
N ASP A 139 10.24 -11.09 -10.46
CA ASP A 139 10.32 -9.77 -11.10
C ASP A 139 9.05 -9.40 -11.86
N CYS A 140 8.72 -8.11 -11.82
CA CYS A 140 7.56 -7.55 -12.52
C CYS A 140 7.78 -6.07 -12.83
N GLU A 141 7.77 -5.71 -14.10
CA GLU A 141 7.94 -4.33 -14.53
C GLU A 141 6.58 -3.67 -14.81
N ILE A 142 6.36 -2.51 -14.18
CA ILE A 142 5.20 -1.65 -14.45
C ILE A 142 5.69 -0.31 -14.99
N LYS A 143 5.32 -0.01 -16.21
CA LYS A 143 5.62 1.29 -16.83
C LYS A 143 4.83 2.40 -16.13
N GLN A 144 5.55 3.36 -15.57
CA GLN A 144 4.97 4.55 -14.96
C GLN A 144 4.68 5.64 -16.00
N PRO A 145 3.70 6.50 -15.78
CA PRO A 145 3.49 7.71 -16.58
C PRO A 145 4.75 8.59 -16.60
N LYS A 146 4.93 9.32 -17.69
CA LYS A 146 6.02 10.33 -17.76
C LYS A 146 5.85 11.36 -16.64
N ASN A 147 6.96 11.80 -16.06
CA ASN A 147 7.00 12.78 -14.97
C ASN A 147 6.22 12.39 -13.70
N PHE A 148 6.01 11.09 -13.45
CA PHE A 148 5.21 10.55 -12.35
C PHE A 148 5.42 11.27 -11.00
N ILE A 149 6.66 11.58 -10.63
CA ILE A 149 7.00 12.23 -9.34
C ILE A 149 6.57 13.70 -9.32
N ASN A 150 6.59 14.36 -10.48
CA ASN A 150 6.30 15.80 -10.62
C ASN A 150 4.82 16.09 -10.96
N LEU A 151 3.98 15.06 -11.06
CA LEU A 151 2.54 15.21 -11.26
C LEU A 151 1.91 15.74 -9.96
N GLY A 152 1.80 17.05 -9.80
CA GLY A 152 1.22 17.73 -8.63
C GLY A 152 0.02 18.60 -8.99
N THR A 153 -0.54 18.44 -10.20
CA THR A 153 -1.64 19.24 -10.74
C THR A 153 -2.94 18.43 -10.82
N VAL A 154 -4.07 19.10 -10.99
CA VAL A 154 -5.36 18.45 -11.22
C VAL A 154 -5.32 17.58 -12.49
N ALA A 155 -4.72 18.05 -13.57
CA ALA A 155 -4.54 17.24 -14.79
C ALA A 155 -3.67 16.00 -14.54
N GLY A 156 -2.64 16.12 -13.71
CA GLY A 156 -1.83 14.98 -13.28
C GLY A 156 -2.63 13.98 -12.43
N SER A 157 -3.58 14.44 -11.62
CA SER A 157 -4.49 13.59 -10.86
C SER A 157 -5.36 12.73 -11.79
N GLU A 158 -5.95 13.31 -12.84
CA GLU A 158 -6.75 12.54 -13.80
C GLU A 158 -5.91 11.48 -14.54
N GLN A 159 -4.70 11.83 -14.95
CA GLN A 159 -3.78 10.86 -15.57
C GLN A 159 -3.44 9.70 -14.63
N LEU A 160 -3.24 9.96 -13.33
CA LEU A 160 -2.98 8.91 -12.35
C LEU A 160 -4.21 8.07 -12.05
N LYS A 161 -5.41 8.67 -12.01
CA LYS A 161 -6.68 7.93 -11.88
C LYS A 161 -6.86 6.95 -13.03
N GLU A 162 -6.62 7.40 -14.26
CA GLU A 162 -6.70 6.56 -15.46
C GLU A 162 -5.67 5.41 -15.39
N TRP A 163 -4.41 5.71 -15.07
CA TRP A 163 -3.34 4.72 -14.97
C TRP A 163 -3.62 3.64 -13.92
N LEU A 164 -4.22 4.02 -12.78
CA LEU A 164 -4.62 3.10 -11.71
C LEU A 164 -6.00 2.45 -11.95
N GLY A 165 -6.77 2.96 -12.90
CA GLY A 165 -8.16 2.58 -13.10
C GLY A 165 -9.06 2.90 -11.91
N ILE A 166 -8.71 3.89 -11.08
CA ILE A 166 -9.47 4.34 -9.90
C ILE A 166 -10.34 5.52 -10.29
N LYS A 167 -11.60 5.51 -9.86
CA LYS A 167 -12.57 6.56 -10.18
C LYS A 167 -13.08 7.23 -8.92
N TYR A 168 -13.02 8.56 -8.88
CA TYR A 168 -13.70 9.40 -7.89
C TYR A 168 -13.76 10.83 -8.40
N GLU A 169 -14.74 11.58 -7.91
CA GLU A 169 -14.91 13.00 -8.25
C GLU A 169 -14.10 13.90 -7.31
N GLY A 170 -13.66 15.04 -7.82
CA GLY A 170 -12.89 16.03 -7.06
C GLY A 170 -11.48 15.56 -6.71
N ASN A 171 -10.93 16.17 -5.65
CA ASN A 171 -9.58 15.90 -5.17
C ASN A 171 -9.60 15.35 -3.75
N LEU A 172 -8.69 14.39 -3.50
CA LEU A 172 -8.44 13.84 -2.17
C LEU A 172 -7.09 14.32 -1.66
N TYR A 173 -7.02 14.64 -0.38
CA TYR A 173 -5.81 15.11 0.27
C TYR A 173 -5.60 14.32 1.56
N TYR A 174 -4.37 13.91 1.84
CA TYR A 174 -4.00 13.53 3.19
C TYR A 174 -3.98 14.77 4.10
N GLU A 175 -4.15 14.58 5.40
CA GLU A 175 -4.12 15.66 6.40
C GLU A 175 -3.00 16.67 6.12
N LYS A 176 -3.35 17.97 6.02
CA LYS A 176 -2.43 19.11 5.81
C LYS A 176 -1.62 19.07 4.49
N ASN A 177 -1.97 18.24 3.54
CA ASN A 177 -1.36 18.22 2.22
C ASN A 177 -2.29 18.84 1.17
N HIS A 178 -1.73 19.62 0.26
CA HIS A 178 -2.44 20.28 -0.83
C HIS A 178 -2.12 19.67 -2.21
N ASP A 179 -1.47 18.51 -2.25
CA ASP A 179 -1.12 17.79 -3.48
C ASP A 179 -2.17 16.71 -3.79
N PRO A 180 -3.06 16.92 -4.78
CA PRO A 180 -4.13 16.00 -5.12
C PRO A 180 -3.61 14.65 -5.68
N CYS A 181 -2.37 14.62 -6.13
CA CYS A 181 -1.76 13.42 -6.69
C CYS A 181 -1.10 12.54 -5.63
N GLN A 182 -0.91 13.00 -4.40
CA GLN A 182 -0.17 12.24 -3.40
C GLN A 182 -0.87 10.94 -3.03
N VAL A 183 -2.19 10.96 -2.84
CA VAL A 183 -2.97 9.76 -2.48
C VAL A 183 -2.87 8.72 -3.61
N LEU A 184 -2.93 9.16 -4.87
CA LEU A 184 -2.79 8.31 -6.05
C LEU A 184 -1.36 7.79 -6.22
N ARG A 185 -0.36 8.65 -6.02
CA ARG A 185 1.06 8.22 -6.10
C ARG A 185 1.45 7.21 -5.03
N ASN A 186 0.76 7.18 -3.91
CA ASN A 186 0.99 6.18 -2.87
C ASN A 186 0.36 4.82 -3.19
N CYS A 187 -0.48 4.73 -4.21
CA CYS A 187 -1.05 3.45 -4.62
C CYS A 187 0.00 2.54 -5.27
N VAL A 188 -0.02 1.28 -4.92
CA VAL A 188 0.59 0.21 -5.72
C VAL A 188 -0.29 -0.03 -6.95
N HIS A 189 0.32 -0.14 -8.12
CA HIS A 189 -0.41 -0.38 -9.37
C HIS A 189 -1.17 -1.72 -9.33
N PRO A 190 -2.42 -1.83 -9.85
CA PRO A 190 -3.23 -3.05 -9.77
C PRO A 190 -2.51 -4.30 -10.30
N LYS A 191 -1.87 -4.21 -11.45
CA LYS A 191 -1.10 -5.35 -12.02
C LYS A 191 0.03 -5.81 -11.10
N LEU A 192 0.72 -4.89 -10.41
CA LEU A 192 1.76 -5.25 -9.47
C LEU A 192 1.17 -5.91 -8.22
N GLY A 193 0.07 -5.37 -7.70
CA GLY A 193 -0.65 -5.99 -6.58
C GLY A 193 -1.14 -7.40 -6.91
N LEU A 194 -1.69 -7.60 -8.11
CA LEU A 194 -2.12 -8.92 -8.57
C LEU A 194 -0.94 -9.89 -8.76
N HIS A 195 0.18 -9.42 -9.33
CA HIS A 195 1.38 -10.23 -9.49
C HIS A 195 1.88 -10.77 -8.15
N ILE A 196 1.98 -9.92 -7.14
CA ILE A 196 2.42 -10.33 -5.80
C ILE A 196 1.42 -11.28 -5.14
N LEU A 197 0.10 -11.04 -5.29
CA LEU A 197 -0.90 -11.98 -4.81
C LEU A 197 -0.74 -13.36 -5.47
N ASN A 198 -0.52 -13.42 -6.77
CA ASN A 198 -0.30 -14.68 -7.48
C ASN A 198 0.96 -15.42 -6.96
N ASN A 199 2.05 -14.70 -6.66
CA ASN A 199 3.24 -15.31 -6.04
C ASN A 199 2.89 -15.90 -4.66
N ALA A 200 2.12 -15.18 -3.83
CA ALA A 200 1.68 -15.69 -2.52
C ALA A 200 0.81 -16.95 -2.63
N LEU A 201 -0.02 -17.06 -3.67
CA LEU A 201 -0.92 -18.18 -3.92
C LEU A 201 -0.20 -19.39 -4.55
N SER A 202 0.90 -19.18 -5.28
CA SER A 202 1.67 -20.24 -5.96
C SER A 202 2.64 -20.96 -5.01
N CYS A 203 2.97 -20.36 -3.87
CA CYS A 203 3.83 -20.96 -2.84
C CYS A 203 2.98 -21.82 -1.88
N THR A 204 2.41 -22.91 -2.37
CA THR A 204 1.75 -23.95 -1.55
C THR A 204 2.75 -25.03 -1.13
#